data_fd42c212cdfebe4e86a8309956983559
#
_entry.id   fd42c212cdfebe4e86a8309956983559
#
_cell.length_a   1.000
_cell.length_b   1.000
_cell.length_c   1.000
_cell.angle_alpha   90.00
_cell.angle_beta   90.00
_cell.angle_gamma   90.00
#
_symmetry.space_group_name_H-M   'P 1'
#
loop_
_entity.id
_entity.type
_entity.pdbx_description
1 polymer ?
#
loop_
_entity_poly.entity_id
_entity_poly.type
_entity_poly.pdbx_seq_one_letter_code
_entity_poly.pdbx_strand_id
1 'polypeptide(L)'
;LDKTSSDNPKHIEVLLPYDAANESGSTADATFAQGVFKGIWSVLGPYFKDGKAVSPSGTLTSSSTESDWVSVAFDAAKSERVKSTLAGRLGMDKDTSRHTRIDGIISCNDYVAGYASEELNDLGYTGSAADINPSITISGIVDNITGKKDLKKQSVPDPAQAPESDDGDSDTEDTSDSLDEQNSQWPIITGYGAYVSSIPNIVNGKQWMTALENRKT
;
A
#
# COMPACT_ATOMS: atom_id res chain seq x y z
N LEU A 1 8.74 4.82 -8.97
CA LEU A 1 8.00 4.76 -10.24
C LEU A 1 8.83 5.26 -11.44
N ASP A 2 9.73 6.22 -11.29
CA ASP A 2 10.51 6.78 -12.41
C ASP A 2 11.41 5.74 -13.14
N LYS A 3 11.78 4.66 -12.45
CA LYS A 3 12.55 3.54 -13.00
C LYS A 3 11.69 2.39 -13.55
N THR A 4 10.35 2.52 -13.54
CA THR A 4 9.42 1.48 -13.97
C THR A 4 9.22 1.54 -15.49
N SER A 5 9.07 0.39 -16.14
CA SER A 5 8.68 0.28 -17.54
C SER A 5 7.25 -0.21 -17.69
N SER A 6 6.68 -0.07 -18.89
CA SER A 6 5.37 -0.65 -19.21
C SER A 6 5.40 -2.18 -19.30
N ASP A 7 6.60 -2.76 -19.53
CA ASP A 7 6.76 -4.21 -19.62
C ASP A 7 6.73 -4.87 -18.22
N ASN A 8 7.01 -4.07 -17.16
CA ASN A 8 6.93 -4.50 -15.77
C ASN A 8 6.31 -3.39 -14.92
N PRO A 9 4.99 -3.18 -15.03
CA PRO A 9 4.30 -2.13 -14.32
C PRO A 9 4.28 -2.40 -12.81
N LYS A 10 4.19 -1.33 -12.01
CA LYS A 10 3.94 -1.43 -10.57
C LYS A 10 2.46 -1.59 -10.29
N HIS A 11 2.14 -2.55 -9.41
CA HIS A 11 0.78 -2.86 -9.00
C HIS A 11 0.43 -2.01 -7.77
N ILE A 12 -0.51 -1.07 -7.94
CA ILE A 12 -0.83 -0.06 -6.92
C ILE A 12 -2.33 -0.03 -6.68
N GLU A 13 -2.73 -0.13 -5.40
CA GLU A 13 -4.11 0.12 -4.96
C GLU A 13 -4.21 1.43 -4.19
N VAL A 14 -5.33 2.13 -4.40
CA VAL A 14 -5.69 3.34 -3.64
C VAL A 14 -6.91 3.02 -2.77
N LEU A 15 -6.77 3.15 -1.47
CA LEU A 15 -7.81 2.91 -0.48
C LEU A 15 -8.31 4.25 0.07
N LEU A 16 -9.36 4.80 -0.53
CA LEU A 16 -9.95 6.07 -0.14
C LEU A 16 -11.16 5.84 0.78
N PRO A 17 -11.06 6.17 2.08
CA PRO A 17 -12.13 5.96 3.05
C PRO A 17 -13.25 6.99 2.86
N TYR A 18 -14.22 6.65 2.04
CA TYR A 18 -15.42 7.45 1.82
C TYR A 18 -16.58 6.52 1.40
N ASP A 19 -17.67 6.56 2.14
CA ASP A 19 -18.87 5.79 1.80
C ASP A 19 -19.73 6.54 0.77
N ALA A 20 -19.49 6.26 -0.50
CA ALA A 20 -20.23 6.87 -1.60
C ALA A 20 -21.69 6.38 -1.71
N ALA A 21 -22.03 5.25 -1.08
CA ALA A 21 -23.40 4.71 -1.08
C ALA A 21 -24.27 5.34 0.01
N ASN A 22 -23.66 5.97 1.01
CA ASN A 22 -24.38 6.60 2.11
C ASN A 22 -24.49 8.11 1.85
N GLU A 23 -25.57 8.52 1.17
CA GLU A 23 -25.87 9.94 0.86
C GLU A 23 -26.00 10.83 2.11
N SER A 24 -26.00 10.28 3.32
CA SER A 24 -25.98 11.03 4.57
C SER A 24 -24.60 11.61 4.94
N GLY A 25 -23.56 11.27 4.17
CA GLY A 25 -22.24 11.89 4.27
C GLY A 25 -22.33 13.40 3.95
N SER A 26 -21.58 14.23 4.71
CA SER A 26 -21.60 15.66 4.46
C SER A 26 -20.96 15.99 3.09
N THR A 27 -21.45 17.05 2.43
CA THR A 27 -20.82 17.58 1.20
C THR A 27 -19.33 17.91 1.45
N ALA A 28 -18.96 18.28 2.69
CA ALA A 28 -17.59 18.55 3.09
C ALA A 28 -16.71 17.29 3.01
N ASP A 29 -17.23 16.13 3.40
CA ASP A 29 -16.49 14.86 3.36
C ASP A 29 -16.24 14.42 1.91
N ALA A 30 -17.22 14.55 1.03
CA ALA A 30 -17.06 14.31 -0.40
C ALA A 30 -16.03 15.24 -1.03
N THR A 31 -16.07 16.53 -0.70
CA THR A 31 -15.10 17.53 -1.19
C THR A 31 -13.69 17.20 -0.72
N PHE A 32 -13.54 16.76 0.53
CA PHE A 32 -12.25 16.34 1.06
C PHE A 32 -11.73 15.10 0.32
N ALA A 33 -12.57 14.07 0.16
CA ALA A 33 -12.20 12.85 -0.55
C ALA A 33 -11.78 13.11 -2.00
N GLN A 34 -12.52 13.96 -2.72
CA GLN A 34 -12.16 14.43 -4.05
C GLN A 34 -10.81 15.13 -4.07
N GLY A 35 -10.56 16.03 -3.12
CA GLY A 35 -9.30 16.77 -3.00
C GLY A 35 -8.11 15.84 -2.74
N VAL A 36 -8.28 14.84 -1.86
CA VAL A 36 -7.27 13.82 -1.59
C VAL A 36 -6.96 13.04 -2.86
N PHE A 37 -7.99 12.51 -3.53
CA PHE A 37 -7.78 11.74 -4.76
C PHE A 37 -7.15 12.57 -5.88
N LYS A 38 -7.57 13.82 -6.04
CA LYS A 38 -6.96 14.74 -7.00
C LYS A 38 -5.46 14.89 -6.77
N GLY A 39 -5.04 15.04 -5.51
CA GLY A 39 -3.62 15.09 -5.14
C GLY A 39 -2.88 13.80 -5.51
N ILE A 40 -3.45 12.65 -5.18
CA ILE A 40 -2.90 11.33 -5.54
C ILE A 40 -2.81 11.19 -7.07
N TRP A 41 -3.88 11.50 -7.78
CA TRP A 41 -3.96 11.34 -9.23
C TRP A 41 -3.02 12.26 -9.99
N SER A 42 -2.75 13.46 -9.47
CA SER A 42 -1.77 14.38 -10.07
C SER A 42 -0.37 13.76 -10.16
N VAL A 43 -0.04 12.83 -9.26
CA VAL A 43 1.24 12.11 -9.23
C VAL A 43 1.14 10.77 -9.95
N LEU A 44 0.12 9.96 -9.67
CA LEU A 44 0.00 8.60 -10.22
C LEU A 44 -0.55 8.56 -11.65
N GLY A 45 -1.42 9.49 -12.01
CA GLY A 45 -2.12 9.49 -13.30
C GLY A 45 -1.19 9.36 -14.52
N PRO A 46 -0.06 10.06 -14.59
CA PRO A 46 0.90 9.88 -15.69
C PRO A 46 1.42 8.45 -15.81
N TYR A 47 1.72 7.78 -14.68
CA TYR A 47 2.23 6.40 -14.68
C TYR A 47 1.18 5.39 -15.12
N PHE A 48 -0.10 5.58 -14.73
CA PHE A 48 -1.20 4.75 -15.22
C PHE A 48 -1.41 4.95 -16.74
N LYS A 49 -1.37 6.18 -17.22
CA LYS A 49 -1.51 6.50 -18.65
C LYS A 49 -0.38 5.91 -19.50
N ASP A 50 0.83 5.90 -18.96
CA ASP A 50 2.02 5.36 -19.61
C ASP A 50 2.12 3.82 -19.46
N GLY A 51 1.18 3.16 -18.80
CA GLY A 51 1.22 1.73 -18.52
C GLY A 51 2.29 1.30 -17.51
N LYS A 52 2.92 2.23 -16.80
CA LYS A 52 3.96 1.97 -15.79
C LYS A 52 3.40 1.63 -14.41
N ALA A 53 2.10 1.88 -14.21
CA ALA A 53 1.34 1.48 -13.04
C ALA A 53 0.02 0.87 -13.46
N VAL A 54 -0.43 -0.13 -12.71
CA VAL A 54 -1.72 -0.81 -12.89
C VAL A 54 -2.37 -1.02 -11.52
N SER A 55 -3.69 -1.08 -11.49
CA SER A 55 -4.43 -1.47 -10.29
C SER A 55 -4.82 -2.94 -10.42
N PRO A 56 -4.41 -3.83 -9.50
CA PRO A 56 -4.81 -5.24 -9.53
C PRO A 56 -6.32 -5.43 -9.58
N SER A 57 -7.08 -4.59 -8.87
CA SER A 57 -8.55 -4.63 -8.87
C SER A 57 -9.19 -4.06 -10.15
N GLY A 58 -8.44 -3.35 -10.98
CA GLY A 58 -8.97 -2.60 -12.10
C GLY A 58 -9.76 -1.34 -11.73
N THR A 59 -9.75 -0.92 -10.46
CA THR A 59 -10.41 0.32 -10.01
C THR A 59 -9.85 1.57 -10.67
N LEU A 60 -8.57 1.54 -11.04
CA LEU A 60 -7.90 2.57 -11.83
C LEU A 60 -7.29 1.95 -13.08
N THR A 61 -7.41 2.65 -14.19
CA THR A 61 -6.93 2.23 -15.51
C THR A 61 -6.18 3.36 -16.20
N SER A 62 -5.60 3.11 -17.36
CA SER A 62 -4.96 4.13 -18.18
C SER A 62 -5.93 5.21 -18.68
N SER A 63 -7.23 4.92 -18.74
CA SER A 63 -8.28 5.87 -19.12
C SER A 63 -8.88 6.65 -17.93
N SER A 64 -8.53 6.30 -16.70
CA SER A 64 -9.02 6.98 -15.50
C SER A 64 -8.58 8.45 -15.46
N THR A 65 -9.38 9.25 -14.77
CA THR A 65 -9.20 10.71 -14.59
C THR A 65 -9.33 11.09 -13.12
N GLU A 66 -9.10 12.33 -12.77
CA GLU A 66 -9.31 12.84 -11.40
C GLU A 66 -10.79 12.77 -10.95
N SER A 67 -11.72 12.61 -11.89
CA SER A 67 -13.15 12.48 -11.59
C SER A 67 -13.55 11.08 -11.13
N ASP A 68 -12.69 10.09 -11.32
CA ASP A 68 -12.98 8.68 -11.00
C ASP A 68 -12.66 8.31 -9.53
N TRP A 69 -12.60 9.31 -8.65
CA TRP A 69 -12.31 9.13 -7.23
C TRP A 69 -13.27 8.15 -6.52
N VAL A 70 -14.53 8.05 -6.97
CA VAL A 70 -15.52 7.12 -6.41
C VAL A 70 -15.12 5.67 -6.65
N SER A 71 -14.40 5.35 -7.73
CA SER A 71 -13.97 3.98 -8.03
C SER A 71 -13.03 3.40 -6.98
N VAL A 72 -12.28 4.25 -6.30
CA VAL A 72 -11.34 3.86 -5.23
C VAL A 72 -11.90 4.09 -3.82
N ALA A 73 -13.08 4.71 -3.72
CA ALA A 73 -13.76 4.98 -2.45
C ALA A 73 -14.40 3.69 -1.89
N PHE A 74 -14.48 3.61 -0.57
CA PHE A 74 -15.13 2.51 0.12
C PHE A 74 -15.54 2.90 1.54
N ASP A 75 -16.53 2.21 2.10
CA ASP A 75 -16.94 2.37 3.49
C ASP A 75 -15.86 1.78 4.43
N ALA A 76 -15.14 2.65 5.13
CA ALA A 76 -14.12 2.29 6.11
C ALA A 76 -14.59 2.45 7.58
N ALA A 77 -15.91 2.47 7.83
CA ALA A 77 -16.45 2.69 9.18
C ALA A 77 -16.07 1.57 10.16
N LYS A 78 -15.76 0.37 9.66
CA LYS A 78 -15.38 -0.79 10.46
C LYS A 78 -14.11 -1.44 9.88
N SER A 79 -13.28 -1.98 10.76
CA SER A 79 -12.06 -2.70 10.39
C SER A 79 -12.29 -3.85 9.42
N GLU A 80 -13.37 -4.62 9.62
CA GLU A 80 -13.74 -5.74 8.75
C GLU A 80 -14.03 -5.29 7.32
N ARG A 81 -14.54 -4.05 7.14
CA ARG A 81 -14.75 -3.49 5.81
C ARG A 81 -13.45 -3.11 5.11
N VAL A 82 -12.49 -2.58 5.86
CA VAL A 82 -11.16 -2.31 5.30
C VAL A 82 -10.52 -3.61 4.81
N LYS A 83 -10.53 -4.64 5.67
CA LYS A 83 -9.98 -5.97 5.39
C LYS A 83 -10.65 -6.61 4.19
N SER A 84 -11.96 -6.75 4.20
CA SER A 84 -12.72 -7.36 3.10
C SER A 84 -12.60 -6.59 1.77
N THR A 85 -12.50 -5.27 1.83
CA THR A 85 -12.27 -4.46 0.62
C THR A 85 -10.91 -4.77 0.01
N LEU A 86 -9.86 -4.84 0.83
CA LEU A 86 -8.52 -5.17 0.32
C LEU A 86 -8.47 -6.59 -0.24
N ALA A 87 -8.97 -7.59 0.51
CA ALA A 87 -9.03 -8.97 0.03
C ALA A 87 -9.78 -9.09 -1.31
N GLY A 88 -10.94 -8.43 -1.43
CA GLY A 88 -11.72 -8.41 -2.66
C GLY A 88 -11.00 -7.73 -3.82
N ARG A 89 -10.27 -6.63 -3.58
CA ARG A 89 -9.48 -5.93 -4.61
C ARG A 89 -8.28 -6.73 -5.07
N LEU A 90 -7.72 -7.57 -4.21
CA LEU A 90 -6.66 -8.50 -4.56
C LEU A 90 -7.20 -9.80 -5.16
N GLY A 91 -8.54 -9.98 -5.21
CA GLY A 91 -9.17 -11.22 -5.69
C GLY A 91 -8.94 -12.41 -4.77
N MET A 92 -8.58 -12.17 -3.50
CA MET A 92 -8.22 -13.19 -2.51
C MET A 92 -9.30 -13.41 -1.45
N ASP A 93 -10.48 -12.82 -1.63
CA ASP A 93 -11.63 -12.96 -0.73
C ASP A 93 -12.25 -14.37 -0.70
N LYS A 94 -11.99 -15.18 -1.74
CA LYS A 94 -12.54 -16.53 -1.89
C LYS A 94 -11.48 -17.61 -2.05
N ASP A 95 -10.31 -17.23 -2.54
CA ASP A 95 -9.20 -18.15 -2.80
C ASP A 95 -7.88 -17.46 -2.42
N THR A 96 -7.22 -17.98 -1.41
CA THR A 96 -5.94 -17.49 -0.92
C THR A 96 -4.77 -18.39 -1.34
N SER A 97 -5.01 -19.33 -2.25
CA SER A 97 -3.98 -20.29 -2.69
C SER A 97 -2.89 -19.65 -3.55
N ARG A 98 -3.17 -18.48 -4.12
CA ARG A 98 -2.21 -17.71 -4.93
C ARG A 98 -2.28 -16.24 -4.58
N HIS A 99 -1.11 -15.63 -4.40
CA HIS A 99 -1.01 -14.21 -4.09
C HIS A 99 -1.13 -13.35 -5.35
N THR A 100 -1.89 -12.28 -5.23
CA THR A 100 -1.91 -11.21 -6.24
C THR A 100 -0.79 -10.23 -5.94
N ARG A 101 0.08 -10.00 -6.91
CA ARG A 101 1.16 -9.02 -6.76
C ARG A 101 0.60 -7.64 -6.45
N ILE A 102 1.15 -7.04 -5.40
CA ILE A 102 0.88 -5.66 -5.00
C ILE A 102 2.19 -4.99 -4.57
N ASP A 103 2.61 -3.95 -5.26
CA ASP A 103 3.85 -3.22 -4.96
C ASP A 103 3.61 -2.03 -4.03
N GLY A 104 2.38 -1.47 -4.04
CA GLY A 104 2.07 -0.31 -3.21
C GLY A 104 0.58 -0.17 -2.88
N ILE A 105 0.31 0.26 -1.65
CA ILE A 105 -1.03 0.63 -1.18
C ILE A 105 -0.99 2.07 -0.71
N ILE A 106 -1.76 2.93 -1.36
CA ILE A 106 -1.97 4.30 -0.95
C ILE A 106 -3.18 4.33 -0.01
N SER A 107 -2.91 4.24 1.29
CA SER A 107 -3.95 4.42 2.30
C SER A 107 -4.08 5.89 2.65
N CYS A 108 -5.32 6.40 2.59
CA CYS A 108 -5.56 7.82 2.79
C CYS A 108 -5.63 8.22 4.27
N ASN A 109 -5.48 7.26 5.19
CA ASN A 109 -5.25 7.51 6.62
C ASN A 109 -4.58 6.30 7.30
N ASP A 110 -4.09 6.51 8.54
CA ASP A 110 -3.38 5.48 9.31
C ASP A 110 -4.29 4.36 9.81
N TYR A 111 -5.58 4.62 10.01
CA TYR A 111 -6.55 3.59 10.37
C TYR A 111 -6.67 2.55 9.24
N VAL A 112 -6.85 3.01 8.01
CA VAL A 112 -6.90 2.14 6.83
C VAL A 112 -5.57 1.43 6.63
N ALA A 113 -4.44 2.12 6.77
CA ALA A 113 -3.10 1.53 6.64
C ALA A 113 -2.88 0.38 7.64
N GLY A 114 -3.32 0.57 8.90
CA GLY A 114 -3.21 -0.45 9.95
C GLY A 114 -3.99 -1.72 9.61
N TYR A 115 -5.25 -1.61 9.26
CA TYR A 115 -6.08 -2.78 8.91
C TYR A 115 -5.74 -3.40 7.56
N ALA A 116 -5.25 -2.61 6.61
CA ALA A 116 -4.67 -3.15 5.38
C ALA A 116 -3.43 -4.00 5.68
N SER A 117 -2.57 -3.57 6.61
CA SER A 117 -1.41 -4.35 7.06
C SER A 117 -1.82 -5.64 7.77
N GLU A 118 -2.86 -5.61 8.61
CA GLU A 118 -3.39 -6.82 9.25
C GLU A 118 -3.93 -7.80 8.20
N GLU A 119 -4.71 -7.32 7.22
CA GLU A 119 -5.26 -8.17 6.18
C GLU A 119 -4.17 -8.81 5.31
N LEU A 120 -3.15 -8.07 4.89
CA LEU A 120 -2.04 -8.64 4.16
C LEU A 120 -1.34 -9.76 4.94
N ASN A 121 -1.21 -9.59 6.25
CA ASN A 121 -0.66 -10.62 7.14
C ASN A 121 -1.57 -11.88 7.18
N ASP A 122 -2.89 -11.67 7.30
CA ASP A 122 -3.88 -12.75 7.31
C ASP A 122 -3.93 -13.48 5.96
N LEU A 123 -3.69 -12.77 4.85
CA LEU A 123 -3.61 -13.31 3.50
C LEU A 123 -2.25 -13.97 3.18
N GLY A 124 -1.26 -13.92 4.09
CA GLY A 124 0.02 -14.60 3.91
C GLY A 124 1.12 -13.77 3.23
N TYR A 125 0.94 -12.46 3.04
CA TYR A 125 2.04 -11.61 2.55
C TYR A 125 3.16 -11.51 3.57
N THR A 126 4.41 -11.59 3.10
CA THR A 126 5.61 -11.69 3.94
C THR A 126 6.61 -10.57 3.68
N GLY A 127 7.56 -10.39 4.60
CA GLY A 127 8.59 -9.36 4.49
C GLY A 127 8.18 -8.02 5.10
N SER A 128 8.81 -6.96 4.66
CA SER A 128 8.56 -5.59 5.10
C SER A 128 8.89 -4.59 4.00
N ALA A 129 8.23 -3.43 4.01
CA ALA A 129 8.46 -2.34 3.06
C ALA A 129 9.72 -1.51 3.36
N ALA A 130 10.41 -1.79 4.45
CA ALA A 130 11.62 -1.08 4.87
C ALA A 130 12.64 -2.07 5.43
N ASP A 131 13.94 -1.76 5.28
CA ASP A 131 14.98 -2.46 6.01
C ASP A 131 14.76 -2.25 7.50
N ILE A 132 14.33 -3.32 8.17
CA ILE A 132 14.23 -3.30 9.63
C ILE A 132 15.63 -3.50 10.17
N ASN A 133 16.14 -2.51 10.89
CA ASN A 133 17.34 -2.73 11.69
C ASN A 133 16.97 -3.65 12.87
N PRO A 134 17.38 -4.94 12.86
CA PRO A 134 17.01 -5.88 13.91
C PRO A 134 17.54 -5.50 15.29
N SER A 135 18.43 -4.52 15.37
CA SER A 135 18.93 -3.96 16.63
C SER A 135 18.05 -2.85 17.22
N ILE A 136 17.00 -2.41 16.51
CA ILE A 136 16.03 -1.45 17.04
C ILE A 136 14.98 -2.21 17.85
N THR A 137 15.20 -2.33 19.14
CA THR A 137 14.20 -2.80 20.10
C THR A 137 13.32 -1.62 20.54
N ILE A 138 12.14 -1.92 21.14
CA ILE A 138 11.26 -0.88 21.72
C ILE A 138 12.03 0.01 22.71
N SER A 139 12.96 -0.54 23.48
CA SER A 139 13.85 0.22 24.35
C SER A 139 14.81 1.12 23.55
N GLY A 140 15.29 0.70 22.38
CA GLY A 140 16.12 1.53 21.49
C GLY A 140 15.37 2.73 20.93
N ILE A 141 14.05 2.62 20.71
CA ILE A 141 13.20 3.73 20.27
C ILE A 141 13.04 4.76 21.39
N VAL A 142 12.81 4.32 22.63
CA VAL A 142 12.70 5.20 23.79
C VAL A 142 14.04 5.94 24.01
N ASP A 143 15.16 5.25 23.89
CA ASP A 143 16.49 5.87 24.01
C ASP A 143 16.75 6.92 22.93
N ASN A 144 16.19 6.77 21.75
CA ASN A 144 16.30 7.71 20.65
C ASN A 144 15.40 8.95 20.83
N ILE A 145 14.16 8.76 21.27
CA ILE A 145 13.24 9.86 21.60
C ILE A 145 13.82 10.72 22.75
N THR A 146 14.60 10.11 23.65
CA THR A 146 15.30 10.81 24.73
C THR A 146 16.65 11.42 24.31
N GLY A 147 17.01 11.36 23.02
CA GLY A 147 18.23 12.00 22.49
C GLY A 147 19.54 11.26 22.80
N LYS A 148 19.48 9.98 23.18
CA LYS A 148 20.66 9.21 23.56
C LYS A 148 21.39 8.53 22.41
N LYS A 149 20.77 8.39 21.22
CA LYS A 149 21.38 7.81 20.01
C LYS A 149 20.80 8.42 18.75
N ASP A 150 21.65 8.69 17.76
CA ASP A 150 21.23 9.09 16.41
C ASP A 150 20.81 7.87 15.57
N LEU A 151 19.57 7.86 15.07
CA LEU A 151 19.12 6.91 14.04
C LEU A 151 19.78 7.28 12.71
N LYS A 152 20.70 6.48 12.23
CA LYS A 152 21.17 6.58 10.85
C LYS A 152 20.06 6.02 9.96
N LYS A 153 19.44 6.87 9.16
CA LYS A 153 18.54 6.46 8.07
C LYS A 153 19.35 5.61 7.10
N GLN A 154 19.03 4.32 7.01
CA GLN A 154 19.52 3.50 5.90
C GLN A 154 18.64 3.76 4.66
N SER A 155 19.18 3.54 3.47
CA SER A 155 18.44 3.74 2.23
C SER A 155 17.23 2.81 2.18
N VAL A 156 16.13 3.33 1.62
CA VAL A 156 14.94 2.51 1.31
C VAL A 156 15.38 1.34 0.41
N PRO A 157 14.97 0.09 0.71
CA PRO A 157 15.22 -1.04 -0.17
C PRO A 157 14.72 -0.74 -1.56
N ASP A 158 15.42 -1.19 -2.58
CA ASP A 158 14.87 -1.15 -3.93
C ASP A 158 13.58 -1.98 -3.96
N PRO A 159 12.50 -1.49 -4.62
CA PRO A 159 11.28 -2.26 -4.76
C PRO A 159 11.58 -3.64 -5.35
N ALA A 160 10.84 -4.67 -4.91
CA ALA A 160 11.00 -6.02 -5.43
C ALA A 160 11.12 -5.99 -6.95
N GLN A 161 12.25 -6.43 -7.48
CA GLN A 161 12.48 -6.51 -8.91
C GLN A 161 11.70 -7.70 -9.43
N ALA A 162 11.05 -7.57 -10.60
CA ALA A 162 10.56 -8.74 -11.31
C ALA A 162 11.75 -9.64 -11.64
N PRO A 163 11.55 -10.98 -11.68
CA PRO A 163 12.61 -11.88 -12.06
C PRO A 163 13.16 -11.49 -13.43
N GLU A 164 14.48 -11.37 -13.51
CA GLU A 164 15.13 -11.39 -14.82
C GLU A 164 14.80 -12.75 -15.44
N SER A 165 14.27 -12.74 -16.64
CA SER A 165 14.04 -13.97 -17.39
C SER A 165 15.41 -14.62 -17.66
N ASP A 166 15.75 -15.60 -16.84
CA ASP A 166 16.88 -16.48 -17.11
C ASP A 166 16.39 -17.48 -18.17
N ASP A 167 16.89 -17.33 -19.39
CA ASP A 167 16.69 -18.30 -20.50
C ASP A 167 17.48 -19.58 -20.22
N GLY A 168 17.16 -20.28 -19.15
CA GLY A 168 17.77 -21.53 -18.70
C GLY A 168 16.71 -22.58 -18.45
N ASP A 169 16.53 -23.46 -19.44
CA ASP A 169 15.84 -24.74 -19.42
C ASP A 169 15.94 -25.46 -18.06
N SER A 170 14.86 -25.48 -17.25
CA SER A 170 14.65 -26.46 -16.18
C SER A 170 13.21 -26.50 -15.67
N ASP A 171 12.65 -27.68 -15.71
CA ASP A 171 11.51 -28.31 -15.02
C ASP A 171 10.35 -27.42 -14.55
N THR A 172 9.20 -27.65 -15.16
CA THR A 172 7.93 -26.90 -15.11
C THR A 172 7.17 -26.95 -13.77
N GLU A 173 7.67 -27.58 -12.72
CA GLU A 173 6.98 -27.65 -11.42
C GLU A 173 7.47 -26.59 -10.41
N ASP A 174 8.66 -26.02 -10.57
CA ASP A 174 9.28 -25.08 -9.61
C ASP A 174 8.93 -23.59 -9.90
N THR A 175 8.38 -23.28 -11.07
CA THR A 175 8.11 -21.89 -11.48
C THR A 175 6.84 -21.30 -10.86
N SER A 176 5.83 -22.12 -10.51
CA SER A 176 4.60 -21.59 -9.93
C SER A 176 4.78 -21.16 -8.46
N ASP A 177 5.56 -21.90 -7.70
CA ASP A 177 5.82 -21.61 -6.28
C ASP A 177 6.76 -20.39 -6.14
N SER A 178 7.76 -20.28 -7.01
CA SER A 178 8.66 -19.11 -7.02
C SER A 178 7.94 -17.81 -7.43
N LEU A 179 6.97 -17.87 -8.34
CA LEU A 179 6.15 -16.72 -8.72
C LEU A 179 5.19 -16.32 -7.60
N ASP A 180 4.61 -17.27 -6.90
CA ASP A 180 3.73 -16.97 -5.77
C ASP A 180 4.51 -16.37 -4.60
N GLU A 181 5.71 -16.84 -4.32
CA GLU A 181 6.61 -16.26 -3.32
C GLU A 181 6.98 -14.79 -3.65
N GLN A 182 7.18 -14.46 -4.91
CA GLN A 182 7.40 -13.07 -5.34
C GLN A 182 6.15 -12.22 -5.22
N ASN A 183 4.99 -12.77 -5.58
CA ASN A 183 3.71 -12.09 -5.49
C ASN A 183 3.29 -11.83 -4.03
N SER A 184 3.74 -12.66 -3.10
CA SER A 184 3.47 -12.52 -1.66
C SER A 184 4.37 -11.51 -0.94
N GLN A 185 5.24 -10.80 -1.66
CA GLN A 185 6.12 -9.79 -1.05
C GLN A 185 5.32 -8.61 -0.48
N TRP A 186 5.76 -8.11 0.68
CA TRP A 186 5.12 -7.01 1.38
C TRP A 186 5.18 -5.70 0.58
N PRO A 187 4.03 -5.02 0.32
CA PRO A 187 4.00 -3.78 -0.43
C PRO A 187 4.47 -2.57 0.40
N ILE A 188 4.76 -1.47 -0.28
CA ILE A 188 4.88 -0.16 0.35
C ILE A 188 3.49 0.33 0.73
N ILE A 189 3.23 0.52 2.03
CA ILE A 189 1.97 1.07 2.55
C ILE A 189 2.20 2.47 3.05
N THR A 190 1.45 3.45 2.54
CA THR A 190 1.47 4.83 3.03
C THR A 190 0.28 5.10 3.93
N GLY A 191 0.41 6.06 4.84
CA GLY A 191 -0.67 6.51 5.70
C GLY A 191 -0.70 8.04 5.80
N TYR A 192 -1.70 8.54 6.54
CA TYR A 192 -1.89 9.96 6.82
C TYR A 192 -2.52 10.12 8.20
N GLY A 193 -2.10 11.13 8.93
CA GLY A 193 -2.61 11.49 10.27
C GLY A 193 -1.56 11.41 11.37
N ALA A 194 -0.52 10.62 11.19
CA ALA A 194 0.56 10.38 12.16
C ALA A 194 0.01 9.96 13.54
N TYR A 195 -0.88 8.98 13.56
CA TYR A 195 -1.45 8.46 14.80
C TYR A 195 -0.40 7.68 15.60
N VAL A 196 -0.42 7.86 16.91
CA VAL A 196 0.49 7.14 17.81
C VAL A 196 0.32 5.62 17.68
N SER A 197 -0.89 5.16 17.39
CA SER A 197 -1.21 3.74 17.16
C SER A 197 -0.55 3.15 15.91
N SER A 198 -0.13 3.95 14.94
CA SER A 198 0.55 3.48 13.72
C SER A 198 2.07 3.35 13.90
N ILE A 199 2.64 3.90 14.97
CA ILE A 199 4.10 3.82 15.23
C ILE A 199 4.63 2.38 15.20
N PRO A 200 3.99 1.38 15.84
CA PRO A 200 4.47 0.00 15.76
C PRO A 200 4.58 -0.53 14.34
N ASN A 201 3.60 -0.23 13.47
CA ASN A 201 3.61 -0.67 12.08
C ASN A 201 4.74 -0.01 11.27
N ILE A 202 5.04 1.26 11.54
CA ILE A 202 6.14 1.98 10.89
C ILE A 202 7.48 1.40 11.35
N VAL A 203 7.64 1.15 12.66
CA VAL A 203 8.87 0.60 13.23
C VAL A 203 9.14 -0.82 12.72
N ASN A 204 8.10 -1.63 12.59
CA ASN A 204 8.20 -3.00 12.09
C ASN A 204 8.26 -3.09 10.55
N GLY A 205 8.29 -1.95 9.84
CA GLY A 205 8.32 -1.90 8.39
C GLY A 205 7.05 -2.37 7.70
N LYS A 206 5.96 -2.55 8.43
CA LYS A 206 4.65 -2.93 7.87
C LYS A 206 3.93 -1.74 7.23
N GLN A 207 4.17 -0.54 7.72
CA GLN A 207 3.79 0.71 7.09
C GLN A 207 5.04 1.53 6.82
N TRP A 208 5.25 1.98 5.58
CA TRP A 208 6.47 2.66 5.19
C TRP A 208 6.56 4.08 5.73
N MET A 209 5.43 4.81 5.72
CA MET A 209 5.34 6.19 6.20
C MET A 209 3.94 6.57 6.61
N THR A 210 3.84 7.64 7.38
CA THR A 210 2.62 8.44 7.55
C THR A 210 2.93 9.91 7.30
N ALA A 211 2.03 10.61 6.63
CA ALA A 211 2.12 12.05 6.50
C ALA A 211 1.49 12.72 7.71
N LEU A 212 2.18 13.72 8.27
CA LEU A 212 1.68 14.51 9.37
C LEU A 212 0.57 15.46 8.91
N GLU A 213 -0.56 15.44 9.58
CA GLU A 213 -1.60 16.43 9.39
C GLU A 213 -1.15 17.77 9.99
N ASN A 214 -0.95 18.80 9.14
CA ASN A 214 -0.59 20.12 9.61
C ASN A 214 -1.84 20.88 10.09
N ARG A 215 -2.27 20.60 11.32
CA ARG A 215 -3.31 21.41 11.99
C ARG A 215 -2.67 22.67 12.50
N LYS A 216 -2.95 23.80 11.85
CA LYS A 216 -2.69 25.11 12.45
C LYS A 216 -3.70 25.29 13.58
N THR A 217 -3.23 25.29 14.81
CA THR A 217 -3.99 25.75 15.99
C THR A 217 -4.14 27.24 15.96
#